data_6d04eae60fa1fc01a6328c3a823784ac
#
_entry.id   6d04eae60fa1fc01a6328c3a823784ac
#
_cell.length_a   1.000
_cell.length_b   1.000
_cell.length_c   1.000
_cell.angle_alpha   90.00
_cell.angle_beta   90.00
_cell.angle_gamma   90.00
#
_symmetry.space_group_name_H-M   'P 1'
#
loop_
_entity.id
_entity.type
_entity.pdbx_description
1 polymer ?
#
loop_
_entity_poly.entity_id
_entity_poly.type
_entity_poly.pdbx_seq_one_letter_code
_entity_poly.pdbx_strand_id
1 'polypeptide(L)'
;MQRIDHETFFGPGLVDSDGSFLLAGNLSCVSNEAPPSAATPAATPAAKPAASPAVPEVVSEPSEAQIFAPGSFEDPEVCSTCHRKLYDEWSKSMHAAAWVDKWYQPDFLLAHQETNGATDLLCGACHAPIAARTGLLPPADGSAFDAASLRGISCDFCHTVTGVEQMYNMGHVSDPGEIKFGPRGDGRSLYHQVQYNEIHTKADFCGACHMVIHPATGVHIIDTWDDWQNNAYGEQNIRCQDCHMSPSPGVTMRPGRAALMGKPRDHLAFHGFIGGSSYIQDAMGNKEQAEMSREFLRAAAEVKLAQNVNDEGTLELTVDVHNVGAGHKIPTGTTYIRIMWLQVEVVDSRGKQVYSSGHVDEKNHVDANAVFFRVLFRDAAGKLTGKSWQAHGIGYDRRIPAKGMDTETYHIPLPAKGEYQVSTRLMYRSMTQESLDEIFKRTGELLPPVVSVEMSAATTTARY
;
A
#
# COMPACT_ATOMS: atom_id res chain seq x y z
N MET A 1 18.83 -25.83 39.82
CA MET A 1 17.91 -26.59 40.66
C MET A 1 17.09 -25.59 41.46
N GLN A 2 15.92 -25.25 40.96
CA GLN A 2 14.71 -24.81 41.66
C GLN A 2 13.69 -24.36 40.58
N ARG A 3 12.63 -25.14 40.49
CA ARG A 3 11.43 -24.83 39.71
C ARG A 3 10.65 -23.73 40.45
N ILE A 4 10.03 -22.80 39.69
CA ILE A 4 8.94 -21.96 40.17
C ILE A 4 7.78 -22.19 39.22
N ASP A 5 6.66 -22.65 39.79
CA ASP A 5 5.39 -22.92 39.14
C ASP A 5 4.64 -21.62 38.84
N HIS A 6 4.03 -21.53 37.67
CA HIS A 6 3.09 -20.47 37.33
C HIS A 6 1.65 -20.94 37.55
N GLU A 7 0.98 -20.38 38.52
CA GLU A 7 -0.47 -20.50 38.68
C GLU A 7 -1.21 -19.46 37.84
N THR A 8 -2.24 -19.96 37.19
CA THR A 8 -3.23 -19.28 36.36
C THR A 8 -4.17 -18.42 37.19
N PHE A 9 -4.42 -17.17 36.77
CA PHE A 9 -5.57 -16.39 37.20
C PHE A 9 -6.51 -16.15 36.03
N PHE A 10 -7.64 -16.85 36.03
CA PHE A 10 -8.83 -16.50 35.23
C PHE A 10 -9.79 -15.71 36.12
N GLY A 11 -10.12 -14.48 35.71
CA GLY A 11 -11.25 -13.72 36.24
C GLY A 11 -12.50 -13.94 35.38
N PRO A 12 -13.73 -13.96 35.92
CA PRO A 12 -14.92 -14.35 35.18
C PRO A 12 -15.46 -13.22 34.31
N GLY A 13 -15.65 -13.52 33.01
CA GLY A 13 -16.42 -12.69 32.09
C GLY A 13 -17.92 -12.81 32.39
N LEU A 14 -18.59 -11.69 32.42
CA LEU A 14 -20.07 -11.61 32.51
C LEU A 14 -20.68 -12.11 31.20
N VAL A 15 -21.51 -13.15 31.29
CA VAL A 15 -22.33 -13.66 30.21
C VAL A 15 -23.73 -13.17 30.45
N ASP A 16 -24.37 -12.54 29.48
CA ASP A 16 -25.74 -12.14 29.54
C ASP A 16 -26.67 -13.33 29.22
N SER A 17 -27.86 -13.35 29.79
CA SER A 17 -28.74 -14.53 29.96
C SER A 17 -29.42 -15.06 28.70
N ASP A 18 -29.14 -14.53 27.49
CA ASP A 18 -29.89 -14.87 26.27
C ASP A 18 -29.08 -15.42 25.08
N GLY A 19 -27.82 -15.78 25.26
CA GLY A 19 -27.10 -16.69 24.34
C GLY A 19 -26.99 -16.26 22.88
N SER A 20 -27.09 -14.96 22.54
CA SER A 20 -27.00 -14.49 21.16
C SER A 20 -25.69 -13.79 20.91
N PHE A 21 -24.87 -14.33 20.00
CA PHE A 21 -23.69 -13.68 19.43
C PHE A 21 -24.13 -12.54 18.52
N LEU A 22 -23.82 -11.31 18.90
CA LEU A 22 -23.89 -10.16 17.99
C LEU A 22 -22.66 -10.16 17.08
N LEU A 23 -22.87 -10.47 15.81
CA LEU A 23 -21.91 -10.21 14.74
C LEU A 23 -21.73 -8.70 14.60
N ALA A 24 -20.52 -8.24 14.83
CA ALA A 24 -20.12 -6.86 14.59
C ALA A 24 -20.21 -6.56 13.08
N GLY A 25 -21.12 -5.64 12.73
CA GLY A 25 -21.34 -5.20 11.37
C GLY A 25 -20.16 -4.37 10.84
N ASN A 26 -19.94 -4.48 9.55
CA ASN A 26 -18.99 -3.70 8.76
C ASN A 26 -19.18 -2.19 8.99
N LEU A 27 -18.20 -1.56 9.60
CA LEU A 27 -18.09 -0.10 9.68
C LEU A 27 -17.12 0.39 8.63
N SER A 28 -17.67 0.75 7.45
CA SER A 28 -16.99 1.62 6.51
C SER A 28 -16.85 3.02 7.11
N CYS A 29 -15.81 3.76 6.78
CA CYS A 29 -15.70 5.19 7.08
C CYS A 29 -16.75 5.98 6.27
N VAL A 30 -18.01 6.00 6.68
CA VAL A 30 -19.09 6.75 6.02
C VAL A 30 -20.01 7.37 7.05
N SER A 31 -20.26 8.68 6.92
CA SER A 31 -21.31 9.40 7.62
C SER A 31 -22.69 8.92 7.18
N ASN A 32 -23.58 8.65 8.14
CA ASN A 32 -24.98 8.23 7.92
C ASN A 32 -25.82 9.38 7.35
N GLU A 33 -26.18 9.29 6.06
CA GLU A 33 -27.41 9.88 5.54
C GLU A 33 -28.05 8.89 4.56
N ALA A 34 -29.35 8.63 4.72
CA ALA A 34 -30.11 7.69 3.92
C ALA A 34 -30.43 8.26 2.53
N PRO A 35 -30.30 7.50 1.43
CA PRO A 35 -30.67 7.98 0.10
C PRO A 35 -32.17 7.79 -0.19
N PRO A 36 -32.75 8.65 -1.05
CA PRO A 36 -34.09 8.45 -1.58
C PRO A 36 -34.11 7.37 -2.67
N SER A 37 -35.22 6.65 -2.74
CA SER A 37 -35.53 5.58 -3.69
C SER A 37 -35.25 5.98 -5.15
N ALA A 38 -34.41 5.20 -5.84
CA ALA A 38 -34.08 5.42 -7.26
C ALA A 38 -34.75 4.38 -8.16
N ALA A 39 -35.31 4.88 -9.25
CA ALA A 39 -35.86 4.09 -10.35
C ALA A 39 -34.75 3.42 -11.18
N THR A 40 -35.04 2.26 -11.72
CA THR A 40 -34.15 1.43 -12.56
C THR A 40 -33.79 2.15 -13.87
N PRO A 41 -32.51 2.32 -14.23
CA PRO A 41 -32.14 2.75 -15.57
C PRO A 41 -31.81 1.57 -16.49
N ALA A 42 -32.20 1.72 -17.74
CA ALA A 42 -31.97 0.78 -18.84
C ALA A 42 -30.46 0.70 -19.19
N ALA A 43 -30.04 -0.48 -19.67
CA ALA A 43 -28.67 -0.75 -20.07
C ALA A 43 -28.21 0.18 -21.19
N THR A 44 -27.08 0.86 -20.97
CA THR A 44 -26.37 1.67 -21.96
C THR A 44 -25.22 0.86 -22.54
N PRO A 45 -24.96 0.89 -23.86
CA PRO A 45 -23.87 0.13 -24.48
C PRO A 45 -22.49 0.68 -24.06
N ALA A 46 -21.51 -0.22 -23.99
CA ALA A 46 -20.14 0.04 -23.58
C ALA A 46 -19.52 1.26 -24.30
N ALA A 47 -19.07 2.21 -23.52
CA ALA A 47 -18.38 3.38 -24.02
C ALA A 47 -16.96 3.00 -24.49
N LYS A 48 -16.61 3.50 -25.67
CA LYS A 48 -15.27 3.45 -26.25
C LYS A 48 -14.27 4.10 -25.27
N PRO A 49 -13.06 3.56 -25.07
CA PRO A 49 -12.11 4.17 -24.15
C PRO A 49 -11.83 5.62 -24.54
N ALA A 50 -12.00 6.52 -23.60
CA ALA A 50 -11.68 7.93 -23.76
C ALA A 50 -10.17 8.06 -23.99
N ALA A 51 -9.78 8.88 -24.95
CA ALA A 51 -8.39 9.24 -25.18
C ALA A 51 -7.82 9.88 -23.90
N SER A 52 -6.65 9.40 -23.46
CA SER A 52 -5.90 10.03 -22.39
C SER A 52 -5.78 11.53 -22.65
N PRO A 53 -5.96 12.39 -21.62
CA PRO A 53 -5.71 13.81 -21.77
C PRO A 53 -4.25 14.01 -22.21
N ALA A 54 -4.06 14.96 -23.12
CA ALA A 54 -2.72 15.32 -23.59
C ALA A 54 -1.84 15.69 -22.40
N VAL A 55 -0.67 15.08 -22.33
CA VAL A 55 0.38 15.42 -21.36
C VAL A 55 0.67 16.91 -21.49
N PRO A 56 0.60 17.70 -20.40
CA PRO A 56 1.01 19.10 -20.48
C PRO A 56 2.50 19.13 -20.86
N GLU A 57 2.80 19.82 -21.92
CA GLU A 57 4.14 20.12 -22.39
C GLU A 57 4.80 21.02 -21.33
N VAL A 58 5.98 20.65 -20.92
CA VAL A 58 6.85 21.22 -19.88
C VAL A 58 6.87 20.42 -18.59
N VAL A 59 7.69 19.36 -18.58
CA VAL A 59 8.34 18.95 -17.34
C VAL A 59 9.28 20.12 -16.98
N SER A 60 8.86 20.99 -16.06
CA SER A 60 9.73 21.99 -15.46
C SER A 60 10.97 21.27 -14.94
N GLU A 61 12.14 21.85 -15.20
CA GLU A 61 13.37 21.34 -14.59
C GLU A 61 13.10 21.12 -13.09
N PRO A 62 13.59 20.02 -12.48
CA PRO A 62 13.38 19.79 -11.05
C PRO A 62 13.82 21.04 -10.31
N SER A 63 12.97 21.58 -9.42
CA SER A 63 13.34 22.72 -8.59
C SER A 63 14.70 22.39 -7.97
N GLU A 64 15.64 23.34 -7.95
CA GLU A 64 16.98 23.11 -7.37
C GLU A 64 16.77 22.50 -5.98
N ALA A 65 17.14 21.22 -5.84
CA ALA A 65 16.90 20.49 -4.60
C ALA A 65 17.60 21.24 -3.47
N GLN A 66 16.86 21.61 -2.41
CA GLN A 66 17.50 22.26 -1.26
C GLN A 66 18.59 21.34 -0.71
N ILE A 67 19.81 21.81 -0.69
CA ILE A 67 20.97 21.10 -0.13
C ILE A 67 21.35 21.73 1.21
N PHE A 68 21.39 20.89 2.22
CA PHE A 68 21.79 21.25 3.58
C PHE A 68 23.16 20.65 3.91
N ALA A 69 23.82 21.16 4.94
CA ALA A 69 25.05 20.56 5.42
C ALA A 69 24.77 19.16 6.02
N PRO A 70 25.68 18.18 5.89
CA PRO A 70 25.61 16.94 6.65
C PRO A 70 25.47 17.23 8.16
N GLY A 71 24.60 16.47 8.84
CA GLY A 71 24.27 16.69 10.25
C GLY A 71 23.23 17.79 10.51
N SER A 72 22.58 18.36 9.48
CA SER A 72 21.48 19.32 9.66
C SER A 72 20.19 18.65 10.18
N PHE A 73 20.07 17.33 10.09
CA PHE A 73 18.91 16.57 10.54
C PHE A 73 19.29 15.69 11.73
N GLU A 74 18.39 15.59 12.70
CA GLU A 74 18.56 14.79 13.90
C GLU A 74 18.30 13.30 13.67
N ASP A 75 19.09 12.42 14.29
CA ASP A 75 18.79 11.00 14.36
C ASP A 75 17.51 10.78 15.19
N PRO A 76 16.54 9.98 14.71
CA PRO A 76 15.30 9.71 15.43
C PRO A 76 15.48 9.07 16.81
N GLU A 77 16.65 8.50 17.12
CA GLU A 77 16.96 8.02 18.46
C GLU A 77 16.95 9.14 19.50
N VAL A 78 17.34 10.35 19.12
CA VAL A 78 17.24 11.53 19.99
C VAL A 78 15.77 11.78 20.35
N CYS A 79 14.86 11.68 19.38
CA CYS A 79 13.42 11.87 19.58
C CYS A 79 12.83 10.80 20.50
N SER A 80 13.35 9.58 20.48
CA SER A 80 12.87 8.43 21.26
C SER A 80 12.88 8.67 22.76
N THR A 81 13.76 9.53 23.25
CA THR A 81 13.89 9.85 24.67
C THR A 81 12.61 10.42 25.27
N CYS A 82 11.85 11.21 24.51
CA CYS A 82 10.60 11.83 24.93
C CYS A 82 9.37 11.29 24.17
N HIS A 83 9.52 10.97 22.89
CA HIS A 83 8.45 10.51 22.00
C HIS A 83 8.42 8.98 21.84
N ARG A 84 8.71 8.26 22.91
CA ARG A 84 8.94 6.79 22.92
C ARG A 84 7.87 5.99 22.18
N LYS A 85 6.58 6.30 22.41
CA LYS A 85 5.47 5.60 21.75
C LYS A 85 5.47 5.82 20.24
N LEU A 86 5.66 7.04 19.77
CA LEU A 86 5.68 7.37 18.34
C LEU A 86 6.93 6.80 17.65
N TYR A 87 8.07 6.82 18.36
CA TYR A 87 9.29 6.18 17.89
C TYR A 87 9.10 4.65 17.73
N ASP A 88 8.49 3.97 18.72
CA ASP A 88 8.24 2.53 18.66
C ASP A 88 7.30 2.16 17.49
N GLU A 89 6.29 2.98 17.22
CA GLU A 89 5.40 2.83 16.08
C GLU A 89 6.14 3.02 14.74
N TRP A 90 6.89 4.11 14.63
CA TRP A 90 7.65 4.46 13.43
C TRP A 90 8.77 3.47 13.14
N SER A 91 9.55 3.06 14.13
CA SER A 91 10.71 2.18 13.97
C SER A 91 10.37 0.82 13.36
N LYS A 92 9.11 0.39 13.44
CA LYS A 92 8.57 -0.82 12.84
C LYS A 92 7.89 -0.56 11.48
N SER A 93 7.85 0.68 11.01
CA SER A 93 7.19 1.05 9.75
C SER A 93 8.07 0.79 8.53
N MET A 94 7.44 0.69 7.36
CA MET A 94 8.18 0.66 6.08
C MET A 94 8.90 1.99 5.80
N HIS A 95 8.46 3.11 6.39
CA HIS A 95 9.18 4.38 6.29
C HIS A 95 10.54 4.32 6.98
N ALA A 96 10.61 3.76 8.19
CA ALA A 96 11.90 3.58 8.87
C ALA A 96 12.84 2.62 8.12
N ALA A 97 12.28 1.61 7.45
CA ALA A 97 13.03 0.63 6.70
C ALA A 97 13.37 1.06 5.26
N ALA A 98 12.86 2.19 4.78
CA ALA A 98 12.82 2.53 3.35
C ALA A 98 14.17 2.46 2.64
N TRP A 99 15.28 2.80 3.31
CA TRP A 99 16.62 2.65 2.75
C TRP A 99 17.20 1.25 2.93
N VAL A 100 17.05 0.67 4.13
CA VAL A 100 17.68 -0.61 4.50
C VAL A 100 16.88 -1.84 4.08
N ASP A 101 15.79 -1.65 3.36
CA ASP A 101 14.91 -2.70 2.86
C ASP A 101 15.66 -3.60 1.86
N LYS A 102 15.78 -4.88 2.21
CA LYS A 102 16.49 -5.90 1.42
C LYS A 102 15.82 -6.25 0.09
N TRP A 103 14.59 -5.85 -0.11
CA TRP A 103 13.87 -6.00 -1.38
C TRP A 103 14.06 -4.77 -2.26
N TYR A 104 14.19 -3.57 -1.67
CA TYR A 104 14.45 -2.33 -2.38
C TYR A 104 15.90 -2.19 -2.85
N GLN A 105 16.87 -2.43 -1.95
CA GLN A 105 18.30 -2.21 -2.22
C GLN A 105 18.81 -2.91 -3.49
N PRO A 106 18.51 -4.21 -3.74
CA PRO A 106 18.98 -4.87 -4.97
C PRO A 106 18.38 -4.29 -6.25
N ASP A 107 17.13 -3.83 -6.21
CA ASP A 107 16.49 -3.21 -7.37
C ASP A 107 17.03 -1.79 -7.62
N PHE A 108 17.28 -1.04 -6.57
CA PHE A 108 17.93 0.26 -6.65
C PHE A 108 19.32 0.16 -7.26
N LEU A 109 20.16 -0.78 -6.78
CA LEU A 109 21.50 -0.99 -7.33
C LEU A 109 21.46 -1.50 -8.79
N LEU A 110 20.46 -2.29 -9.15
CA LEU A 110 20.27 -2.69 -10.54
C LEU A 110 19.90 -1.50 -11.43
N ALA A 111 18.97 -0.65 -10.96
CA ALA A 111 18.61 0.58 -11.66
C ALA A 111 19.82 1.51 -11.83
N HIS A 112 20.61 1.69 -10.76
CA HIS A 112 21.88 2.43 -10.80
C HIS A 112 22.81 1.90 -11.92
N GLN A 113 23.04 0.59 -11.96
CA GLN A 113 23.90 -0.04 -12.96
C GLN A 113 23.36 0.11 -14.38
N GLU A 114 22.06 -0.15 -14.60
CA GLU A 114 21.45 -0.11 -15.94
C GLU A 114 21.29 1.33 -16.47
N THR A 115 21.24 2.33 -15.59
CA THR A 115 21.08 3.76 -15.97
C THR A 115 22.34 4.58 -15.78
N ASN A 116 23.45 3.96 -15.35
CA ASN A 116 24.68 4.64 -14.99
C ASN A 116 24.45 5.79 -13.97
N GLY A 117 23.61 5.54 -12.96
CA GLY A 117 23.29 6.46 -11.88
C GLY A 117 22.22 7.51 -12.20
N ALA A 118 21.67 7.55 -13.41
CA ALA A 118 20.70 8.59 -13.79
C ALA A 118 19.39 8.55 -12.98
N THR A 119 19.08 7.42 -12.33
CA THR A 119 17.89 7.25 -11.48
C THR A 119 18.17 7.27 -9.98
N ASP A 120 19.41 7.50 -9.55
CA ASP A 120 19.77 7.42 -8.13
C ASP A 120 18.95 8.40 -7.27
N LEU A 121 18.87 9.66 -7.69
CA LEU A 121 18.06 10.65 -6.98
C LEU A 121 16.55 10.44 -7.18
N LEU A 122 16.09 9.88 -8.31
CA LEU A 122 14.68 9.55 -8.50
C LEU A 122 14.19 8.56 -7.44
N CYS A 123 14.97 7.53 -7.16
CA CYS A 123 14.62 6.51 -6.17
C CYS A 123 15.00 6.95 -4.75
N GLY A 124 16.28 7.36 -4.59
CA GLY A 124 16.87 7.63 -3.29
C GLY A 124 16.33 8.87 -2.60
N ALA A 125 15.85 9.88 -3.33
CA ALA A 125 15.26 11.06 -2.72
C ALA A 125 14.02 10.74 -1.87
N CYS A 126 13.24 9.70 -2.24
CA CYS A 126 12.12 9.23 -1.42
C CYS A 126 12.54 8.21 -0.37
N HIS A 127 13.51 7.34 -0.66
CA HIS A 127 13.90 6.24 0.23
C HIS A 127 14.97 6.62 1.28
N ALA A 128 15.79 7.64 0.98
CA ALA A 128 16.78 8.24 1.89
C ALA A 128 16.76 9.76 1.76
N PRO A 129 15.66 10.43 2.11
CA PRO A 129 15.46 11.86 1.83
C PRO A 129 16.51 12.75 2.51
N ILE A 130 16.99 12.40 3.68
CA ILE A 130 18.06 13.15 4.36
C ILE A 130 19.36 13.06 3.56
N ALA A 131 19.76 11.86 3.11
CA ALA A 131 20.97 11.69 2.31
C ALA A 131 20.90 12.48 1.00
N ALA A 132 19.76 12.45 0.31
CA ALA A 132 19.56 13.24 -0.92
C ALA A 132 19.64 14.74 -0.64
N ARG A 133 19.09 15.21 0.48
CA ARG A 133 19.08 16.64 0.86
C ARG A 133 20.35 17.15 1.48
N THR A 134 21.25 16.27 1.90
CA THR A 134 22.56 16.64 2.45
C THR A 134 23.72 16.35 1.48
N GLY A 135 23.40 15.93 0.24
CA GLY A 135 24.40 15.61 -0.77
C GLY A 135 25.24 14.37 -0.45
N LEU A 136 24.77 13.49 0.46
CA LEU A 136 25.39 12.22 0.77
C LEU A 136 24.98 11.09 -0.19
N LEU A 137 23.95 11.31 -1.00
CA LEU A 137 23.58 10.48 -2.13
C LEU A 137 23.81 11.30 -3.42
N PRO A 138 24.62 10.86 -4.37
CA PRO A 138 25.43 9.64 -4.41
C PRO A 138 26.59 9.64 -3.39
N PRO A 139 27.24 8.49 -3.06
CA PRO A 139 27.23 7.22 -3.80
C PRO A 139 26.01 6.33 -3.51
N ALA A 140 25.63 5.49 -4.50
CA ALA A 140 24.45 4.67 -4.47
C ALA A 140 24.48 3.54 -3.42
N ASP A 141 25.67 3.13 -2.96
CA ASP A 141 25.82 2.11 -1.93
C ASP A 141 25.56 2.62 -0.50
N GLY A 142 25.32 3.94 -0.35
CA GLY A 142 25.09 4.58 0.95
C GLY A 142 26.32 4.66 1.84
N SER A 143 27.52 4.41 1.30
CA SER A 143 28.78 4.41 2.08
C SER A 143 29.14 5.78 2.68
N ALA A 144 28.57 6.86 2.16
CA ALA A 144 28.73 8.22 2.67
C ALA A 144 27.65 8.62 3.70
N PHE A 145 26.66 7.78 3.98
CA PHE A 145 25.51 8.14 4.83
C PHE A 145 25.91 8.28 6.29
N ASP A 146 25.42 9.35 6.92
CA ASP A 146 25.42 9.51 8.37
C ASP A 146 24.28 8.71 9.05
N ALA A 147 24.24 8.74 10.38
CA ALA A 147 23.26 7.99 11.14
C ALA A 147 21.81 8.37 10.79
N ALA A 148 21.51 9.65 10.60
CA ALA A 148 20.18 10.14 10.26
C ALA A 148 19.76 9.68 8.85
N SER A 149 20.69 9.71 7.89
CA SER A 149 20.47 9.30 6.49
C SER A 149 20.13 7.82 6.34
N LEU A 150 20.68 6.95 7.21
CA LEU A 150 20.40 5.51 7.21
C LEU A 150 18.98 5.15 7.72
N ARG A 151 18.25 6.11 8.29
CA ARG A 151 16.95 5.87 8.94
C ARG A 151 15.73 5.99 8.00
N GLY A 152 15.95 5.97 6.69
CA GLY A 152 14.86 6.10 5.71
C GLY A 152 14.11 7.43 5.86
N ILE A 153 12.77 7.37 5.87
CA ILE A 153 11.91 8.53 6.10
C ILE A 153 11.69 8.68 7.62
N SER A 154 12.45 9.58 8.24
CA SER A 154 12.56 9.69 9.69
C SER A 154 11.75 10.84 10.28
N CYS A 155 11.73 10.89 11.63
CA CYS A 155 11.04 11.92 12.38
C CYS A 155 11.45 13.33 11.95
N ASP A 156 12.75 13.59 11.90
CA ASP A 156 13.26 14.93 11.63
C ASP A 156 13.09 15.34 10.17
N PHE A 157 13.19 14.40 9.22
CA PHE A 157 12.81 14.70 7.85
C PHE A 157 11.37 15.21 7.78
N CYS A 158 10.40 14.45 8.32
CA CYS A 158 8.99 14.82 8.26
C CYS A 158 8.69 16.12 9.02
N HIS A 159 9.22 16.26 10.23
CA HIS A 159 8.90 17.38 11.12
C HIS A 159 9.74 18.64 10.87
N THR A 160 10.51 18.68 9.78
CA THR A 160 11.15 19.88 9.23
C THR A 160 10.55 20.32 7.90
N VAL A 161 9.59 19.58 7.35
CA VAL A 161 8.86 19.96 6.13
C VAL A 161 7.94 21.16 6.42
N THR A 162 8.08 22.20 5.59
CA THR A 162 7.31 23.45 5.67
C THR A 162 6.34 23.66 4.50
N GLY A 163 6.48 22.91 3.42
CA GLY A 163 5.64 23.00 2.24
C GLY A 163 5.96 21.92 1.21
N VAL A 164 5.22 21.97 0.11
CA VAL A 164 5.43 21.16 -1.10
C VAL A 164 5.37 22.09 -2.29
N GLU A 165 6.44 22.17 -3.07
CA GLU A 165 6.52 22.98 -4.30
C GLU A 165 6.15 22.16 -5.54
N GLN A 166 6.43 20.85 -5.51
CA GLN A 166 6.14 19.94 -6.59
C GLN A 166 5.47 18.68 -6.04
N MET A 167 4.33 18.28 -6.61
CA MET A 167 3.52 17.17 -6.11
C MET A 167 4.01 15.78 -6.56
N TYR A 168 5.26 15.65 -6.96
CA TYR A 168 5.89 14.39 -7.36
C TYR A 168 7.40 14.46 -7.12
N ASN A 169 8.07 13.32 -7.16
CA ASN A 169 9.52 13.16 -7.12
C ASN A 169 10.18 13.91 -5.95
N MET A 170 9.57 13.82 -4.75
CA MET A 170 10.12 14.38 -3.52
C MET A 170 10.15 15.93 -3.47
N GLY A 171 9.09 16.58 -3.93
CA GLY A 171 8.99 18.05 -4.01
C GLY A 171 8.73 18.77 -2.68
N HIS A 172 9.07 18.19 -1.53
CA HIS A 172 8.99 18.84 -0.23
C HIS A 172 9.96 20.01 -0.09
N VAL A 173 9.56 21.03 0.66
CA VAL A 173 10.41 22.10 1.16
C VAL A 173 10.72 21.81 2.62
N SER A 174 11.99 21.82 3.01
CA SER A 174 12.44 21.53 4.37
C SER A 174 13.10 22.73 5.01
N ASP A 175 12.98 22.87 6.31
CA ASP A 175 13.65 23.86 7.16
C ASP A 175 14.20 23.14 8.42
N PRO A 176 15.31 22.38 8.26
CA PRO A 176 15.90 21.64 9.37
C PRO A 176 16.51 22.60 10.41
N GLY A 177 16.24 22.31 11.69
CA GLY A 177 16.71 23.15 12.79
C GLY A 177 15.93 22.90 14.08
N GLU A 178 15.94 23.91 14.97
CA GLU A 178 15.32 23.82 16.29
C GLU A 178 13.79 23.79 16.28
N ILE A 179 13.15 24.23 15.17
CA ILE A 179 11.70 24.24 15.04
C ILE A 179 11.24 22.90 14.49
N LYS A 180 10.31 22.22 15.16
CA LYS A 180 9.64 21.04 14.66
C LYS A 180 8.20 21.39 14.29
N PHE A 181 7.89 21.20 13.00
CA PHE A 181 6.58 21.51 12.44
C PHE A 181 5.63 20.32 12.59
N GLY A 182 4.34 20.62 12.63
CA GLY A 182 3.32 19.58 12.75
C GLY A 182 1.91 20.14 12.65
N PRO A 183 0.88 19.29 12.81
CA PRO A 183 -0.53 19.69 12.74
C PRO A 183 -1.00 20.48 13.95
N ARG A 184 -0.12 20.80 14.90
CA ARG A 184 -0.43 21.51 16.15
C ARG A 184 0.68 22.48 16.53
N GLY A 185 0.31 23.70 17.00
CA GLY A 185 1.25 24.73 17.45
C GLY A 185 1.20 24.99 18.97
N ASP A 186 0.41 24.20 19.72
CA ASP A 186 0.21 24.42 21.16
C ASP A 186 1.10 23.53 22.05
N GLY A 187 2.07 22.83 21.45
CA GLY A 187 3.09 22.07 22.15
C GLY A 187 4.08 22.98 22.88
N ARG A 188 4.68 22.47 23.95
CA ARG A 188 5.80 23.11 24.65
C ARG A 188 6.88 22.07 24.91
N SER A 189 8.09 22.37 24.52
CA SER A 189 9.27 21.53 24.75
C SER A 189 10.41 22.40 25.30
N LEU A 190 11.33 21.79 26.04
CA LEU A 190 12.58 22.41 26.47
C LEU A 190 13.72 22.14 25.47
N TYR A 191 13.50 21.24 24.50
CA TYR A 191 14.53 20.74 23.61
C TYR A 191 14.40 21.25 22.17
N HIS A 192 13.18 21.64 21.76
CA HIS A 192 12.90 22.19 20.44
C HIS A 192 11.66 23.08 20.49
N GLN A 193 11.55 24.00 19.57
CA GLN A 193 10.33 24.78 19.34
C GLN A 193 9.28 23.91 18.62
N VAL A 194 8.00 24.25 18.81
CA VAL A 194 6.87 23.58 18.16
C VAL A 194 6.07 24.62 17.39
N GLN A 195 5.89 24.40 16.09
CA GLN A 195 5.13 25.30 15.24
C GLN A 195 4.10 24.52 14.44
N TYR A 196 2.88 25.09 14.35
CA TYR A 196 1.87 24.61 13.44
C TYR A 196 2.29 24.88 12.00
N ASN A 197 2.13 23.87 11.15
CA ASN A 197 2.21 24.06 9.69
C ASN A 197 1.10 23.23 9.03
N GLU A 198 0.32 23.92 8.18
CA GLU A 198 -0.86 23.37 7.53
C GLU A 198 -0.55 22.15 6.65
N ILE A 199 0.65 22.08 6.05
CA ILE A 199 1.04 20.96 5.15
C ILE A 199 0.92 19.60 5.84
N HIS A 200 1.17 19.52 7.16
CA HIS A 200 1.02 18.29 7.94
C HIS A 200 -0.43 17.82 8.11
N THR A 201 -1.39 18.63 7.70
CA THR A 201 -2.82 18.30 7.69
C THR A 201 -3.35 18.03 6.28
N LYS A 202 -2.50 18.04 5.26
CA LYS A 202 -2.88 17.84 3.85
C LYS A 202 -2.37 16.52 3.31
N ALA A 203 -3.10 15.94 2.37
CA ALA A 203 -2.67 14.76 1.62
C ALA A 203 -1.43 15.04 0.75
N ASP A 204 -1.22 16.29 0.36
CA ASP A 204 -0.10 16.79 -0.42
C ASP A 204 1.24 16.45 0.24
N PHE A 205 1.30 16.44 1.57
CA PHE A 205 2.47 15.99 2.33
C PHE A 205 2.91 14.57 1.90
N CYS A 206 1.96 13.66 1.72
CA CYS A 206 2.24 12.29 1.30
C CYS A 206 2.46 12.21 -0.22
N GLY A 207 1.68 12.99 -0.97
CA GLY A 207 1.68 13.02 -2.43
C GLY A 207 3.04 13.30 -3.04
N ALA A 208 3.81 14.19 -2.45
CA ALA A 208 5.15 14.55 -2.94
C ALA A 208 6.13 13.37 -3.10
N CYS A 209 5.92 12.25 -2.37
CA CYS A 209 6.65 10.98 -2.54
C CYS A 209 5.77 9.88 -3.15
N HIS A 210 4.45 9.89 -2.88
CA HIS A 210 3.52 8.89 -3.39
C HIS A 210 2.91 9.27 -4.75
N MET A 211 3.62 10.11 -5.49
CA MET A 211 3.50 10.35 -6.92
C MET A 211 4.91 10.41 -7.52
N VAL A 212 5.20 9.52 -8.47
CA VAL A 212 6.51 9.43 -9.10
C VAL A 212 6.33 9.46 -10.61
N ILE A 213 6.96 10.45 -11.25
CA ILE A 213 6.96 10.63 -12.70
C ILE A 213 8.36 10.36 -13.22
N HIS A 214 8.48 9.50 -14.22
CA HIS A 214 9.78 9.21 -14.85
C HIS A 214 10.32 10.47 -15.54
N PRO A 215 11.50 10.97 -15.15
CA PRO A 215 11.97 12.30 -15.57
C PRO A 215 12.22 12.43 -17.08
N ALA A 216 12.61 11.34 -17.74
CA ALA A 216 12.91 11.36 -19.17
C ALA A 216 11.71 11.05 -20.05
N THR A 217 10.68 10.35 -19.55
CA THR A 217 9.58 9.86 -20.38
C THR A 217 8.22 10.42 -19.99
N GLY A 218 8.11 11.07 -18.82
CA GLY A 218 6.84 11.57 -18.27
C GLY A 218 5.88 10.48 -17.82
N VAL A 219 6.28 9.21 -17.81
CA VAL A 219 5.42 8.11 -17.38
C VAL A 219 5.20 8.17 -15.88
N HIS A 220 3.95 8.10 -15.45
CA HIS A 220 3.59 7.97 -14.04
C HIS A 220 3.97 6.56 -13.55
N ILE A 221 5.06 6.47 -12.80
CA ILE A 221 5.53 5.21 -12.18
C ILE A 221 4.68 4.87 -10.96
N ILE A 222 4.36 5.88 -10.15
CA ILE A 222 3.43 5.83 -9.01
C ILE A 222 2.47 7.00 -9.16
N ASP A 223 1.17 6.72 -9.09
CA ASP A 223 0.10 7.70 -9.32
C ASP A 223 -0.92 7.73 -8.16
N THR A 224 -0.53 7.27 -6.96
CA THR A 224 -1.45 7.10 -5.82
C THR A 224 -2.13 8.40 -5.42
N TRP A 225 -1.38 9.52 -5.38
CA TRP A 225 -1.94 10.82 -5.02
C TRP A 225 -2.86 11.36 -6.12
N ASP A 226 -2.49 11.19 -7.39
CA ASP A 226 -3.31 11.60 -8.53
C ASP A 226 -4.63 10.85 -8.58
N ASP A 227 -4.59 9.52 -8.36
CA ASP A 227 -5.79 8.70 -8.22
C ASP A 227 -6.70 9.17 -7.09
N TRP A 228 -6.12 9.51 -5.92
CA TRP A 228 -6.87 9.96 -4.77
C TRP A 228 -7.51 11.33 -4.99
N GLN A 229 -6.76 12.31 -5.50
CA GLN A 229 -7.29 13.67 -5.65
C GLN A 229 -8.43 13.75 -6.68
N ASN A 230 -8.41 12.86 -7.69
CA ASN A 230 -9.38 12.85 -8.79
C ASN A 230 -10.59 11.92 -8.52
N ASN A 231 -10.88 11.60 -7.26
CA ASN A 231 -12.03 10.77 -6.91
C ASN A 231 -12.79 11.31 -5.67
N ALA A 232 -13.88 10.62 -5.31
CA ALA A 232 -14.77 11.04 -4.22
C ALA A 232 -14.07 11.22 -2.85
N TYR A 233 -12.96 10.54 -2.58
CA TYR A 233 -12.22 10.72 -1.32
C TYR A 233 -11.46 12.03 -1.30
N GLY A 234 -10.82 12.42 -2.42
CA GLY A 234 -10.18 13.72 -2.58
C GLY A 234 -11.19 14.86 -2.53
N GLU A 235 -12.32 14.73 -3.25
CA GLU A 235 -13.42 15.70 -3.23
C GLU A 235 -13.98 15.94 -1.82
N GLN A 236 -14.08 14.89 -1.00
CA GLN A 236 -14.55 14.94 0.38
C GLN A 236 -13.43 15.28 1.38
N ASN A 237 -12.20 15.52 0.90
CA ASN A 237 -11.02 15.79 1.71
C ASN A 237 -10.77 14.70 2.80
N ILE A 238 -11.05 13.43 2.48
CA ILE A 238 -10.65 12.28 3.29
C ILE A 238 -9.19 11.98 2.96
N ARG A 239 -8.29 12.33 3.85
CA ARG A 239 -6.85 12.41 3.60
C ARG A 239 -6.15 11.06 3.75
N CYS A 240 -4.95 10.95 3.23
CA CYS A 240 -4.08 9.78 3.41
C CYS A 240 -3.87 9.44 4.89
N GLN A 241 -3.65 10.49 5.72
CA GLN A 241 -3.44 10.38 7.16
C GLN A 241 -4.64 9.79 7.90
N ASP A 242 -5.86 10.05 7.43
CA ASP A 242 -7.10 9.59 8.09
C ASP A 242 -7.23 8.07 8.08
N CYS A 243 -6.61 7.39 7.10
CA CYS A 243 -6.55 5.93 7.01
C CYS A 243 -5.18 5.37 7.39
N HIS A 244 -4.10 5.83 6.76
CA HIS A 244 -2.77 5.22 6.88
C HIS A 244 -2.02 5.58 8.17
N MET A 245 -2.43 6.63 8.88
CA MET A 245 -1.95 6.95 10.24
C MET A 245 -2.94 6.47 11.31
N SER A 246 -3.60 5.34 11.05
CA SER A 246 -4.47 4.59 11.95
C SER A 246 -3.97 3.15 12.10
N PRO A 247 -4.11 2.51 13.28
CA PRO A 247 -3.65 1.14 13.49
C PRO A 247 -4.56 0.10 12.82
N SER A 248 -5.81 0.43 12.53
CA SER A 248 -6.75 -0.46 11.84
C SER A 248 -7.82 0.34 11.10
N PRO A 249 -8.48 -0.26 10.07
CA PRO A 249 -9.52 0.41 9.31
C PRO A 249 -10.65 0.96 10.20
N GLY A 250 -11.10 2.18 9.90
CA GLY A 250 -12.23 2.82 10.60
C GLY A 250 -11.91 3.41 11.99
N VAL A 251 -10.70 3.31 12.50
CA VAL A 251 -10.29 3.96 13.75
C VAL A 251 -10.03 5.45 13.50
N THR A 252 -10.99 6.29 13.87
CA THR A 252 -10.92 7.75 13.70
C THR A 252 -10.45 8.50 14.95
N MET A 253 -10.50 7.87 16.12
CA MET A 253 -10.11 8.45 17.40
C MET A 253 -9.13 7.54 18.12
N ARG A 254 -8.01 8.11 18.56
CA ARG A 254 -6.95 7.40 19.27
C ARG A 254 -6.36 8.30 20.34
N PRO A 255 -6.91 8.29 21.56
CA PRO A 255 -6.41 9.15 22.64
C PRO A 255 -4.96 8.82 23.02
N GLY A 256 -4.18 9.85 23.38
CA GLY A 256 -2.79 9.63 23.78
C GLY A 256 -2.02 10.91 24.08
N ARG A 257 -0.72 10.72 24.30
CA ARG A 257 0.26 11.80 24.46
C ARG A 257 1.38 11.61 23.46
N ALA A 258 1.76 12.67 22.76
CA ALA A 258 2.86 12.62 21.79
C ALA A 258 4.23 12.47 22.49
N ALA A 259 4.37 13.01 23.69
CA ALA A 259 5.58 12.91 24.51
C ALA A 259 5.23 12.53 25.93
N LEU A 260 6.21 12.02 26.70
CA LEU A 260 6.03 11.60 28.10
C LEU A 260 5.36 12.67 28.97
N MET A 261 5.80 13.92 28.84
CA MET A 261 5.26 15.08 29.56
C MET A 261 4.29 15.91 28.69
N GLY A 262 3.92 15.41 27.51
CA GLY A 262 3.04 16.11 26.57
C GLY A 262 1.60 16.21 27.06
N LYS A 263 0.84 17.16 26.50
CA LYS A 263 -0.60 17.29 26.77
C LYS A 263 -1.34 16.02 26.30
N PRO A 264 -2.39 15.58 27.01
CA PRO A 264 -3.34 14.60 26.49
C PRO A 264 -3.97 15.12 25.20
N ARG A 265 -4.22 14.21 24.26
CA ARG A 265 -4.90 14.47 22.99
C ARG A 265 -6.03 13.46 22.81
N ASP A 266 -7.16 13.91 22.30
CA ASP A 266 -8.27 13.00 21.97
C ASP A 266 -7.91 12.12 20.77
N HIS A 267 -7.10 12.64 19.85
CA HIS A 267 -6.54 11.88 18.74
C HIS A 267 -5.03 12.11 18.62
N LEU A 268 -4.29 11.00 18.52
CA LEU A 268 -2.87 10.93 18.24
C LEU A 268 -2.67 10.04 17.02
N ALA A 269 -2.18 10.60 15.93
CA ALA A 269 -1.91 9.85 14.70
C ALA A 269 -0.94 8.68 14.96
N PHE A 270 -1.21 7.55 14.35
CA PHE A 270 -0.38 6.35 14.42
C PHE A 270 0.78 6.45 13.41
N HIS A 271 2.01 6.32 13.90
CA HIS A 271 3.20 6.48 13.07
C HIS A 271 3.71 5.16 12.46
N GLY A 272 2.89 4.10 12.46
CA GLY A 272 3.18 2.84 11.78
C GLY A 272 2.96 2.87 10.27
N PHE A 273 2.21 3.87 9.76
CA PHE A 273 1.97 4.08 8.32
C PHE A 273 1.56 2.80 7.58
N ILE A 274 0.45 2.21 8.01
CA ILE A 274 0.02 0.89 7.54
C ILE A 274 -0.42 0.92 6.08
N GLY A 275 0.09 -0.03 5.30
CA GLY A 275 -0.25 -0.25 3.89
C GLY A 275 -0.21 -1.74 3.52
N GLY A 276 0.01 -2.07 2.26
CA GLY A 276 -0.03 -3.45 1.74
C GLY A 276 1.26 -4.26 1.90
N SER A 277 2.16 -3.95 2.84
CA SER A 277 3.48 -4.58 2.95
C SER A 277 3.56 -5.74 3.97
N SER A 278 2.46 -6.51 4.15
CA SER A 278 2.35 -7.56 5.16
C SER A 278 3.48 -8.62 5.09
N TYR A 279 3.84 -9.06 3.89
CA TYR A 279 4.92 -10.04 3.68
C TYR A 279 6.28 -9.49 4.16
N ILE A 280 6.63 -8.26 3.76
CA ILE A 280 7.90 -7.63 4.12
C ILE A 280 7.96 -7.40 5.64
N GLN A 281 6.88 -6.92 6.24
CA GLN A 281 6.76 -6.74 7.68
C GLN A 281 6.93 -8.07 8.45
N ASP A 282 6.32 -9.15 7.97
CA ASP A 282 6.50 -10.49 8.54
C ASP A 282 7.96 -10.95 8.47
N ALA A 283 8.59 -10.77 7.33
CA ALA A 283 9.98 -11.17 7.10
C ALA A 283 10.98 -10.35 7.95
N MET A 284 10.64 -9.10 8.25
CA MET A 284 11.39 -8.23 9.18
C MET A 284 11.11 -8.55 10.66
N GLY A 285 10.16 -9.44 10.96
CA GLY A 285 9.76 -9.78 12.33
C GLY A 285 8.71 -8.88 12.97
N ASN A 286 8.18 -7.90 12.24
CA ASN A 286 7.17 -6.94 12.70
C ASN A 286 5.75 -7.54 12.58
N LYS A 287 5.46 -8.58 13.35
CA LYS A 287 4.22 -9.37 13.24
C LYS A 287 2.94 -8.57 13.43
N GLU A 288 2.96 -7.61 14.35
CA GLU A 288 1.83 -6.73 14.62
C GLU A 288 1.50 -5.85 13.40
N GLN A 289 2.50 -5.18 12.79
CA GLN A 289 2.32 -4.39 11.58
C GLN A 289 1.93 -5.25 10.37
N ALA A 290 2.44 -6.48 10.31
CA ALA A 290 2.04 -7.42 9.27
C ALA A 290 0.56 -7.77 9.35
N GLU A 291 0.01 -8.00 10.56
CA GLU A 291 -1.42 -8.27 10.74
C GLU A 291 -2.26 -7.03 10.45
N MET A 292 -1.87 -5.85 10.96
CA MET A 292 -2.52 -4.58 10.61
C MET A 292 -2.59 -4.41 9.08
N SER A 293 -1.51 -4.70 8.35
CA SER A 293 -1.49 -4.65 6.88
C SER A 293 -2.49 -5.63 6.24
N ARG A 294 -2.63 -6.84 6.79
CA ARG A 294 -3.63 -7.82 6.34
C ARG A 294 -5.07 -7.34 6.58
N GLU A 295 -5.32 -6.68 7.71
CA GLU A 295 -6.64 -6.08 8.00
C GLU A 295 -6.99 -4.98 7.00
N PHE A 296 -6.04 -4.09 6.67
CA PHE A 296 -6.23 -3.06 5.65
C PHE A 296 -6.51 -3.65 4.27
N LEU A 297 -5.79 -4.70 3.88
CA LEU A 297 -6.01 -5.41 2.62
C LEU A 297 -7.41 -6.04 2.56
N ARG A 298 -7.86 -6.70 3.63
CA ARG A 298 -9.22 -7.29 3.71
C ARG A 298 -10.32 -6.24 3.69
N ALA A 299 -10.08 -5.06 4.25
CA ALA A 299 -11.04 -3.95 4.24
C ALA A 299 -11.11 -3.22 2.89
N ALA A 300 -10.11 -3.40 2.00
CA ALA A 300 -10.02 -2.66 0.75
C ALA A 300 -10.97 -3.18 -0.34
N ALA A 301 -11.25 -4.48 -0.39
CA ALA A 301 -11.96 -5.09 -1.52
C ALA A 301 -13.02 -6.11 -1.09
N GLU A 302 -14.04 -6.27 -1.93
CA GLU A 302 -15.10 -7.27 -1.80
C GLU A 302 -15.28 -8.01 -3.12
N VAL A 303 -15.44 -9.35 -3.06
CA VAL A 303 -15.78 -10.21 -4.21
C VAL A 303 -17.24 -10.56 -4.16
N LYS A 304 -17.96 -10.42 -5.28
CA LYS A 304 -19.33 -10.88 -5.46
C LYS A 304 -19.42 -11.84 -6.63
N LEU A 305 -20.30 -12.83 -6.54
CA LEU A 305 -20.50 -13.82 -7.56
C LEU A 305 -21.94 -13.79 -8.08
N ALA A 306 -22.08 -13.87 -9.40
CA ALA A 306 -23.30 -14.29 -10.06
C ALA A 306 -23.00 -15.50 -10.96
N GLN A 307 -23.95 -16.39 -11.14
CA GLN A 307 -23.73 -17.59 -11.95
C GLN A 307 -25.01 -18.01 -12.67
N ASN A 308 -24.83 -18.58 -13.83
CA ASN A 308 -25.88 -19.22 -14.61
C ASN A 308 -25.32 -20.49 -15.27
N VAL A 309 -26.13 -21.54 -15.39
CA VAL A 309 -25.73 -22.74 -16.14
C VAL A 309 -26.71 -22.89 -17.30
N ASN A 310 -26.20 -22.93 -18.52
CA ASN A 310 -27.00 -23.09 -19.71
C ASN A 310 -27.39 -24.57 -19.97
N ASP A 311 -28.29 -24.80 -20.90
CA ASP A 311 -28.80 -26.15 -21.24
C ASP A 311 -27.70 -27.11 -21.76
N GLU A 312 -26.57 -26.56 -22.26
CA GLU A 312 -25.41 -27.31 -22.74
C GLU A 312 -24.45 -27.71 -21.61
N GLY A 313 -24.71 -27.25 -20.36
CA GLY A 313 -23.88 -27.55 -19.20
C GLY A 313 -22.65 -26.65 -19.08
N THR A 314 -22.68 -25.46 -19.65
CA THR A 314 -21.63 -24.46 -19.41
C THR A 314 -22.05 -23.54 -18.26
N LEU A 315 -21.24 -23.51 -17.22
CA LEU A 315 -21.34 -22.53 -16.15
C LEU A 315 -20.75 -21.20 -16.61
N GLU A 316 -21.59 -20.17 -16.68
CA GLU A 316 -21.18 -18.80 -16.79
C GLU A 316 -21.07 -18.22 -15.37
N LEU A 317 -19.84 -18.01 -14.92
CA LEU A 317 -19.53 -17.44 -13.60
C LEU A 317 -19.05 -16.02 -13.78
N THR A 318 -19.82 -15.06 -13.27
CA THR A 318 -19.42 -13.64 -13.20
C THR A 318 -18.86 -13.35 -11.84
N VAL A 319 -17.65 -12.76 -11.83
CA VAL A 319 -16.93 -12.36 -10.63
C VAL A 319 -16.76 -10.85 -10.64
N ASP A 320 -17.44 -10.16 -9.75
CA ASP A 320 -17.28 -8.73 -9.53
C ASP A 320 -16.31 -8.49 -8.37
N VAL A 321 -15.25 -7.71 -8.62
CA VAL A 321 -14.31 -7.27 -7.61
C VAL A 321 -14.52 -5.79 -7.35
N HIS A 322 -14.98 -5.45 -6.17
CA HIS A 322 -15.27 -4.07 -5.77
C HIS A 322 -14.16 -3.50 -4.92
N ASN A 323 -13.71 -2.29 -5.22
CA ASN A 323 -12.91 -1.47 -4.32
C ASN A 323 -13.86 -0.74 -3.35
N VAL A 324 -14.02 -1.28 -2.15
CA VAL A 324 -14.99 -0.76 -1.17
C VAL A 324 -14.36 0.15 -0.12
N GLY A 325 -13.04 0.01 0.14
CA GLY A 325 -12.38 0.66 1.28
C GLY A 325 -11.16 1.52 0.94
N ALA A 326 -10.53 1.36 -0.25
CA ALA A 326 -9.38 2.16 -0.60
C ALA A 326 -9.77 3.47 -1.32
N GLY A 327 -9.17 4.57 -0.91
CA GLY A 327 -9.38 5.90 -1.49
C GLY A 327 -8.57 6.18 -2.77
N HIS A 328 -8.06 5.15 -3.42
CA HIS A 328 -7.27 5.16 -4.64
C HIS A 328 -7.47 3.84 -5.38
N LYS A 329 -6.96 3.70 -6.58
CA LYS A 329 -6.97 2.40 -7.29
C LYS A 329 -6.27 1.32 -6.47
N ILE A 330 -6.73 0.08 -6.60
CA ILE A 330 -6.09 -1.11 -6.03
C ILE A 330 -5.68 -2.10 -7.13
N PRO A 331 -4.44 -2.65 -7.04
CA PRO A 331 -3.35 -2.27 -6.14
C PRO A 331 -2.78 -0.87 -6.47
N THR A 332 -2.00 -0.29 -5.56
CA THR A 332 -1.34 1.01 -5.76
C THR A 332 0.13 0.98 -5.31
N GLY A 333 0.85 2.09 -5.46
CA GLY A 333 2.29 2.19 -5.19
C GLY A 333 3.11 1.51 -6.28
N THR A 334 4.02 0.60 -5.90
CA THR A 334 4.88 -0.14 -6.84
C THR A 334 4.12 -1.27 -7.57
N THR A 335 3.09 -0.91 -8.31
CA THR A 335 2.12 -1.84 -8.94
C THR A 335 2.71 -2.72 -10.03
N TYR A 336 3.93 -2.45 -10.47
CA TYR A 336 4.69 -3.31 -11.38
C TYR A 336 5.28 -4.56 -10.70
N ILE A 337 5.44 -4.55 -9.37
CA ILE A 337 5.84 -5.73 -8.58
C ILE A 337 4.72 -6.25 -7.67
N ARG A 338 3.80 -5.39 -7.21
CA ARG A 338 2.61 -5.77 -6.44
C ARG A 338 1.57 -6.37 -7.37
N ILE A 339 0.95 -7.47 -6.93
CA ILE A 339 -0.11 -8.12 -7.69
C ILE A 339 -1.32 -8.42 -6.83
N MET A 340 -2.51 -8.26 -7.42
CA MET A 340 -3.72 -8.92 -7.00
C MET A 340 -4.15 -9.87 -8.11
N TRP A 341 -4.84 -10.97 -7.76
CA TRP A 341 -5.37 -11.90 -8.76
C TRP A 341 -6.57 -12.69 -8.25
N LEU A 342 -7.36 -13.19 -9.18
CA LEU A 342 -8.46 -14.10 -8.87
C LEU A 342 -7.96 -15.55 -8.83
N GLN A 343 -8.34 -16.25 -7.79
CA GLN A 343 -8.22 -17.70 -7.68
C GLN A 343 -9.63 -18.29 -7.72
N VAL A 344 -9.92 -19.12 -8.72
CA VAL A 344 -11.23 -19.72 -8.95
C VAL A 344 -11.12 -21.23 -8.94
N GLU A 345 -12.00 -21.90 -8.22
CA GLU A 345 -12.08 -23.35 -8.14
C GLU A 345 -13.53 -23.80 -8.27
N VAL A 346 -13.77 -24.86 -9.04
CA VAL A 346 -15.07 -25.53 -9.14
C VAL A 346 -14.86 -27.02 -8.86
N VAL A 347 -15.62 -27.55 -7.90
CA VAL A 347 -15.59 -28.99 -7.54
C VAL A 347 -16.97 -29.62 -7.66
N ASP A 348 -17.02 -30.90 -8.06
CA ASP A 348 -18.27 -31.67 -8.08
C ASP A 348 -18.72 -32.07 -6.65
N SER A 349 -19.91 -32.66 -6.52
CA SER A 349 -20.48 -33.12 -5.25
C SER A 349 -19.62 -34.18 -4.51
N ARG A 350 -18.61 -34.74 -5.17
CA ARG A 350 -17.66 -35.71 -4.59
C ARG A 350 -16.34 -35.08 -4.23
N GLY A 351 -16.22 -33.75 -4.40
CA GLY A 351 -14.99 -33.00 -4.16
C GLY A 351 -13.95 -33.10 -5.28
N LYS A 352 -14.31 -33.67 -6.46
CA LYS A 352 -13.40 -33.71 -7.61
C LYS A 352 -13.36 -32.34 -8.27
N GLN A 353 -12.17 -31.80 -8.41
CA GLN A 353 -11.93 -30.54 -9.12
C GLN A 353 -12.26 -30.68 -10.60
N VAL A 354 -13.10 -29.79 -11.13
CA VAL A 354 -13.48 -29.72 -12.55
C VAL A 354 -12.93 -28.48 -13.24
N TYR A 355 -12.62 -27.45 -12.46
CA TYR A 355 -11.97 -26.22 -12.95
C TYR A 355 -11.07 -25.63 -11.88
N SER A 356 -9.99 -24.99 -12.33
CA SER A 356 -9.05 -24.29 -11.46
C SER A 356 -8.32 -23.22 -12.25
N SER A 357 -8.19 -22.04 -11.66
CA SER A 357 -7.42 -20.90 -12.18
C SER A 357 -6.81 -20.11 -11.03
N GLY A 358 -5.62 -19.52 -11.25
CA GLY A 358 -4.97 -18.65 -10.29
C GLY A 358 -4.33 -19.36 -9.10
N HIS A 359 -4.11 -20.67 -9.16
CA HIS A 359 -3.39 -21.41 -8.13
C HIS A 359 -1.91 -21.06 -8.12
N VAL A 360 -1.28 -21.32 -6.98
CA VAL A 360 0.16 -21.15 -6.79
C VAL A 360 0.80 -22.53 -6.97
N ASP A 361 1.86 -22.62 -7.76
CA ASP A 361 2.59 -23.86 -8.01
C ASP A 361 3.56 -24.21 -6.87
N GLU A 362 4.26 -25.34 -7.00
CA GLU A 362 5.24 -25.82 -6.02
C GLU A 362 6.45 -24.88 -5.85
N LYS A 363 6.71 -24.02 -6.86
CA LYS A 363 7.75 -22.99 -6.82
C LYS A 363 7.24 -21.66 -6.27
N ASN A 364 6.00 -21.62 -5.79
CA ASN A 364 5.34 -20.44 -5.30
C ASN A 364 5.05 -19.38 -6.40
N HIS A 365 4.99 -19.78 -7.68
CA HIS A 365 4.58 -18.91 -8.79
C HIS A 365 3.06 -18.97 -8.96
N VAL A 366 2.45 -17.85 -9.25
CA VAL A 366 1.01 -17.78 -9.56
C VAL A 366 0.78 -18.24 -11.00
N ASP A 367 -0.27 -19.02 -11.24
CA ASP A 367 -0.70 -19.44 -12.59
C ASP A 367 -0.70 -18.25 -13.56
N ALA A 368 0.07 -18.37 -14.63
CA ALA A 368 0.22 -17.31 -15.63
C ALA A 368 -1.10 -16.94 -16.36
N ASN A 369 -2.09 -17.85 -16.35
CA ASN A 369 -3.42 -17.63 -16.92
C ASN A 369 -4.42 -17.02 -15.91
N ALA A 370 -3.98 -16.70 -14.69
CA ALA A 370 -4.82 -16.00 -13.72
C ALA A 370 -5.22 -14.62 -14.23
N VAL A 371 -6.35 -14.15 -13.76
CA VAL A 371 -6.78 -12.76 -13.95
C VAL A 371 -6.02 -11.90 -12.95
N PHE A 372 -5.11 -11.04 -13.46
CA PHE A 372 -4.28 -10.17 -12.66
C PHE A 372 -4.79 -8.74 -12.64
N PHE A 373 -4.71 -8.11 -11.47
CA PHE A 373 -4.85 -6.68 -11.28
C PHE A 373 -3.47 -6.11 -10.92
N ARG A 374 -2.88 -5.34 -11.84
CA ARG A 374 -1.54 -4.74 -11.71
C ARG A 374 -1.29 -3.73 -12.83
N VAL A 375 -0.13 -3.07 -12.78
CA VAL A 375 0.41 -2.30 -13.90
C VAL A 375 1.66 -2.99 -14.43
N LEU A 376 1.86 -2.98 -15.75
CA LEU A 376 3.15 -3.25 -16.39
C LEU A 376 3.45 -2.12 -17.36
N PHE A 377 4.71 -1.73 -17.41
CA PHE A 377 5.20 -0.71 -18.33
C PHE A 377 5.58 -1.33 -19.69
N ARG A 378 5.79 -0.45 -20.67
CA ARG A 378 6.52 -0.77 -21.91
C ARG A 378 7.87 -0.07 -21.84
N ASP A 379 8.93 -0.81 -22.26
CA ASP A 379 10.24 -0.23 -22.49
C ASP A 379 10.31 0.52 -23.84
N ALA A 380 11.47 1.09 -24.18
CA ALA A 380 11.70 1.81 -25.42
C ALA A 380 11.48 0.98 -26.69
N ALA A 381 11.55 -0.36 -26.60
CA ALA A 381 11.26 -1.29 -27.68
C ALA A 381 9.79 -1.73 -27.73
N GLY A 382 8.94 -1.24 -26.82
CA GLY A 382 7.53 -1.59 -26.69
C GLY A 382 7.28 -2.91 -25.96
N LYS A 383 8.30 -3.58 -25.44
CA LYS A 383 8.17 -4.82 -24.66
C LYS A 383 7.68 -4.54 -23.25
N LEU A 384 6.84 -5.42 -22.70
CA LEU A 384 6.40 -5.33 -21.30
C LEU A 384 7.57 -5.51 -20.33
N THR A 385 7.66 -4.64 -19.34
CA THR A 385 8.68 -4.65 -18.30
C THR A 385 8.08 -4.33 -16.95
N GLY A 386 8.63 -4.94 -15.88
CA GLY A 386 8.41 -4.58 -14.49
C GLY A 386 9.49 -3.64 -13.93
N LYS A 387 10.42 -3.17 -14.77
CA LYS A 387 11.48 -2.25 -14.37
C LYS A 387 11.00 -0.81 -14.56
N SER A 388 10.71 -0.11 -13.48
CA SER A 388 10.18 1.25 -13.53
C SER A 388 11.11 2.25 -14.20
N TRP A 389 12.42 2.06 -14.09
CA TRP A 389 13.44 2.91 -14.73
C TRP A 389 13.54 2.71 -16.25
N GLN A 390 12.87 1.70 -16.81
CA GLN A 390 12.77 1.47 -18.24
C GLN A 390 11.41 1.91 -18.80
N ALA A 391 10.56 2.55 -18.00
CA ALA A 391 9.19 2.89 -18.38
C ALA A 391 9.17 3.98 -19.47
N HIS A 392 8.65 3.63 -20.65
CA HIS A 392 8.37 4.53 -21.78
C HIS A 392 6.88 4.68 -22.04
N GLY A 393 6.03 3.93 -21.36
CA GLY A 393 4.58 3.97 -21.45
C GLY A 393 3.93 2.88 -20.61
N ILE A 394 2.61 2.97 -20.44
CA ILE A 394 1.81 1.93 -19.80
C ILE A 394 1.53 0.83 -20.82
N GLY A 395 1.89 -0.40 -20.48
CA GLY A 395 1.65 -1.58 -21.31
C GLY A 395 0.42 -2.38 -20.92
N TYR A 396 0.14 -2.40 -19.63
CA TYR A 396 -1.03 -3.05 -19.04
C TYR A 396 -1.42 -2.30 -17.77
N ASP A 397 -2.69 -1.97 -17.61
CA ASP A 397 -3.26 -1.43 -16.37
C ASP A 397 -4.67 -2.01 -16.20
N ARG A 398 -4.81 -2.88 -15.21
CA ARG A 398 -6.10 -3.41 -14.76
C ARG A 398 -6.19 -3.22 -13.25
N ARG A 399 -6.26 -1.98 -12.81
CA ARG A 399 -6.49 -1.62 -11.41
C ARG A 399 -7.94 -1.21 -11.22
N ILE A 400 -8.45 -1.39 -10.00
CA ILE A 400 -9.85 -1.11 -9.66
C ILE A 400 -9.92 0.26 -8.99
N PRO A 401 -10.62 1.25 -9.59
CA PRO A 401 -10.69 2.61 -9.05
C PRO A 401 -11.43 2.65 -7.71
N ALA A 402 -11.20 3.71 -6.94
CA ALA A 402 -11.92 3.96 -5.68
C ALA A 402 -13.44 3.95 -5.90
N LYS A 403 -14.18 3.22 -5.07
CA LYS A 403 -15.65 3.01 -5.21
C LYS A 403 -16.08 2.34 -6.52
N GLY A 404 -15.13 1.90 -7.34
CA GLY A 404 -15.37 1.19 -8.60
C GLY A 404 -15.36 -0.32 -8.45
N MET A 405 -15.56 -0.99 -9.55
CA MET A 405 -15.46 -2.43 -9.67
C MET A 405 -14.84 -2.84 -11.01
N ASP A 406 -14.36 -4.06 -11.07
CA ASP A 406 -13.95 -4.77 -12.29
C ASP A 406 -14.66 -6.12 -12.33
N THR A 407 -15.08 -6.54 -13.50
CA THR A 407 -15.86 -7.77 -13.73
C THR A 407 -15.09 -8.74 -14.61
N GLU A 408 -15.01 -10.01 -14.21
CA GLU A 408 -14.52 -11.11 -15.02
C GLU A 408 -15.56 -12.17 -15.18
N THR A 409 -15.67 -12.74 -16.38
CA THR A 409 -16.62 -13.82 -16.69
C THR A 409 -15.87 -15.08 -17.13
N TYR A 410 -16.13 -16.18 -16.44
CA TYR A 410 -15.58 -17.50 -16.76
C TYR A 410 -16.66 -18.37 -17.39
N HIS A 411 -16.31 -19.04 -18.48
CA HIS A 411 -17.17 -20.05 -19.14
C HIS A 411 -16.57 -21.44 -18.87
N ILE A 412 -17.19 -22.17 -17.97
CA ILE A 412 -16.65 -23.42 -17.43
C ILE A 412 -17.56 -24.59 -17.85
N PRO A 413 -17.11 -25.50 -18.75
CA PRO A 413 -17.85 -26.69 -19.09
C PRO A 413 -17.99 -27.64 -17.89
N LEU A 414 -19.21 -27.97 -17.51
CA LEU A 414 -19.52 -28.93 -16.45
C LEU A 414 -19.63 -30.35 -17.09
N PRO A 415 -18.90 -31.34 -16.55
CA PRO A 415 -18.78 -32.64 -17.20
C PRO A 415 -20.03 -33.53 -17.12
N ALA A 416 -20.97 -33.24 -16.20
CA ALA A 416 -22.17 -34.02 -15.99
C ALA A 416 -23.24 -33.23 -15.25
N LYS A 417 -24.49 -33.69 -15.30
CA LYS A 417 -25.57 -33.15 -14.45
C LYS A 417 -25.25 -33.39 -12.98
N GLY A 418 -25.48 -32.37 -12.15
CA GLY A 418 -25.21 -32.43 -10.74
C GLY A 418 -25.04 -31.04 -10.10
N GLU A 419 -24.63 -31.07 -8.85
CA GLU A 419 -24.33 -29.87 -8.05
C GLU A 419 -22.80 -29.66 -7.98
N TYR A 420 -22.41 -28.40 -8.13
CA TYR A 420 -21.01 -27.97 -8.14
C TYR A 420 -20.80 -26.82 -7.16
N GLN A 421 -19.79 -26.95 -6.31
CA GLN A 421 -19.37 -25.86 -5.44
C GLN A 421 -18.37 -24.98 -6.19
N VAL A 422 -18.61 -23.69 -6.20
CA VAL A 422 -17.77 -22.67 -6.80
C VAL A 422 -17.17 -21.83 -5.69
N SER A 423 -15.87 -21.71 -5.63
CA SER A 423 -15.16 -20.81 -4.74
C SER A 423 -14.29 -19.83 -5.50
N THR A 424 -14.33 -18.56 -5.13
CA THR A 424 -13.50 -17.51 -5.70
C THR A 424 -12.87 -16.73 -4.58
N ARG A 425 -11.57 -16.45 -4.72
CA ARG A 425 -10.78 -15.66 -3.79
C ARG A 425 -10.05 -14.55 -4.52
N LEU A 426 -10.05 -13.36 -3.97
CA LEU A 426 -9.15 -12.29 -4.38
C LEU A 426 -7.90 -12.36 -3.52
N MET A 427 -6.78 -12.61 -4.16
CA MET A 427 -5.48 -12.78 -3.53
C MET A 427 -4.59 -11.56 -3.77
N TYR A 428 -3.65 -11.30 -2.86
CA TYR A 428 -2.69 -10.21 -2.94
C TYR A 428 -1.28 -10.68 -2.56
N ARG A 429 -0.27 -10.09 -3.22
CA ARG A 429 1.14 -10.15 -2.82
C ARG A 429 1.79 -8.78 -2.92
N SER A 430 2.64 -8.45 -1.95
CA SER A 430 3.45 -7.21 -1.96
C SER A 430 4.49 -7.21 -3.07
N MET A 431 4.91 -8.41 -3.51
CA MET A 431 5.77 -8.64 -4.67
C MET A 431 5.53 -10.05 -5.23
N THR A 432 5.98 -10.29 -6.45
CA THR A 432 5.91 -11.63 -7.05
C THR A 432 7.04 -12.52 -6.56
N GLN A 433 6.87 -13.86 -6.59
CA GLN A 433 7.94 -14.80 -6.27
C GLN A 433 9.08 -14.69 -7.28
N GLU A 434 8.75 -14.46 -8.56
CA GLU A 434 9.73 -14.26 -9.63
C GLU A 434 10.66 -13.08 -9.34
N SER A 435 10.13 -11.97 -8.80
CA SER A 435 10.94 -10.82 -8.38
C SER A 435 11.88 -11.18 -7.24
N LEU A 436 11.40 -11.98 -6.27
CA LEU A 436 12.23 -12.49 -5.17
C LEU A 436 13.35 -13.41 -5.68
N ASP A 437 13.03 -14.31 -6.61
CA ASP A 437 14.00 -15.23 -7.21
C ASP A 437 15.09 -14.47 -7.98
N GLU A 438 14.75 -13.36 -8.65
CA GLU A 438 15.72 -12.48 -9.31
C GLU A 438 16.63 -11.76 -8.31
N ILE A 439 16.09 -11.32 -7.16
CA ILE A 439 16.89 -10.76 -6.06
C ILE A 439 17.88 -11.82 -5.57
N PHE A 440 17.43 -13.04 -5.29
CA PHE A 440 18.29 -14.15 -4.85
C PHE A 440 19.42 -14.45 -5.85
N LYS A 441 19.10 -14.51 -7.17
CA LYS A 441 20.10 -14.73 -8.21
C LYS A 441 21.20 -13.65 -8.22
N ARG A 442 20.84 -12.41 -7.92
CA ARG A 442 21.78 -11.28 -7.93
C ARG A 442 22.61 -11.17 -6.65
N THR A 443 22.00 -11.41 -5.51
CA THR A 443 22.62 -11.15 -4.19
C THR A 443 23.14 -12.40 -3.52
N GLY A 444 22.60 -13.58 -3.84
CA GLY A 444 22.80 -14.83 -3.09
C GLY A 444 22.10 -14.82 -1.72
N GLU A 445 21.35 -13.78 -1.37
CA GLU A 445 20.64 -13.68 -0.09
C GLU A 445 19.32 -14.45 -0.16
N LEU A 446 19.18 -15.46 0.72
CA LEU A 446 17.96 -16.24 0.82
C LEU A 446 16.94 -15.48 1.69
N LEU A 447 15.92 -14.94 1.04
CA LEU A 447 14.77 -14.32 1.70
C LEU A 447 13.62 -15.33 1.82
N PRO A 448 12.70 -15.17 2.81
CA PRO A 448 11.55 -16.06 2.93
C PRO A 448 10.68 -16.06 1.67
N PRO A 449 10.05 -17.19 1.30
CA PRO A 449 9.10 -17.22 0.18
C PRO A 449 7.96 -16.22 0.35
N VAL A 450 7.51 -15.64 -0.77
CA VAL A 450 6.42 -14.64 -0.74
C VAL A 450 5.12 -15.28 -0.26
N VAL A 451 4.48 -14.68 0.74
CA VAL A 451 3.21 -15.13 1.29
C VAL A 451 2.05 -14.36 0.65
N SER A 452 1.02 -15.10 0.22
CA SER A 452 -0.21 -14.53 -0.32
C SER A 452 -1.17 -14.15 0.81
N VAL A 453 -1.89 -13.04 0.63
CA VAL A 453 -2.98 -12.60 1.51
C VAL A 453 -4.31 -12.80 0.76
N GLU A 454 -5.26 -13.48 1.38
CA GLU A 454 -6.64 -13.47 0.93
C GLU A 454 -7.29 -12.16 1.38
N MET A 455 -7.66 -11.33 0.39
CA MET A 455 -8.33 -10.05 0.64
C MET A 455 -9.83 -10.23 0.82
N SER A 456 -10.43 -11.09 -0.01
CA SER A 456 -11.88 -11.38 0.01
C SER A 456 -12.13 -12.74 -0.63
N ALA A 457 -13.18 -13.41 -0.21
CA ALA A 457 -13.62 -14.67 -0.79
C ALA A 457 -15.15 -14.72 -0.90
N ALA A 458 -15.65 -15.42 -1.92
CA ALA A 458 -17.06 -15.70 -2.09
C ALA A 458 -17.26 -17.14 -2.61
N THR A 459 -18.37 -17.74 -2.24
CA THR A 459 -18.75 -19.10 -2.67
C THR A 459 -20.19 -19.11 -3.19
N THR A 460 -20.45 -19.97 -4.16
CA THR A 460 -21.82 -20.23 -4.65
C THR A 460 -21.96 -21.69 -5.08
N THR A 461 -23.17 -22.11 -5.32
CA THR A 461 -23.47 -23.46 -5.81
C THR A 461 -24.11 -23.36 -7.20
N ALA A 462 -23.50 -24.00 -8.18
CA ALA A 462 -24.06 -24.15 -9.52
C ALA A 462 -24.76 -25.51 -9.67
N ARG A 463 -25.84 -25.57 -10.45
CA ARG A 463 -26.59 -26.80 -10.74
C ARG A 463 -26.78 -26.95 -12.25
N TYR A 464 -26.27 -28.07 -12.78
CA TYR A 464 -26.46 -28.46 -14.16
C TYR A 464 -27.45 -29.58 -14.29
#